data_10fe3779cf56846bd19fc7c389dea6b6
#
_entry.id   10fe3779cf56846bd19fc7c389dea6b6
#
_cell.length_a   1.000
_cell.length_b   1.000
_cell.length_c   1.000
_cell.angle_alpha   90.00
_cell.angle_beta   90.00
_cell.angle_gamma   90.00
#
_symmetry.space_group_name_H-M   'P 1'
#
loop_
_entity.id
_entity.type
_entity.pdbx_description
1 polymer ?
#
loop_
_entity_poly.entity_id
_entity_poly.type
_entity_poly.pdbx_seq_one_letter_code
_entity_poly.pdbx_strand_id
1 'polypeptide(L)'
;MKFKINLRTVILVLLASFALSACATQKKAGMEGDVYTGSETVKYLASGVPDRVFFATNKSSLTTKSRDTLRKQATYLRKNKNLNITIEGHADERGTREYNLALGERRANAAKDYLMTYGVSGNRISV
;
A
#
# COMPACT_ATOMS: atom_id res chain seq x y z
N MET A 1 50.46 -10.67 -39.51
CA MET A 1 50.35 -9.46 -38.63
C MET A 1 49.98 -9.88 -37.24
N LYS A 2 50.85 -9.71 -36.26
CA LYS A 2 50.53 -10.01 -34.84
C LYS A 2 50.01 -8.74 -34.17
N PHE A 3 48.72 -8.68 -33.88
CA PHE A 3 48.13 -7.57 -33.15
C PHE A 3 48.46 -7.74 -31.66
N LYS A 4 49.36 -6.92 -31.13
CA LYS A 4 49.58 -6.83 -29.66
C LYS A 4 48.50 -5.91 -29.07
N ILE A 5 47.43 -6.50 -28.56
CA ILE A 5 46.43 -5.77 -27.81
C ILE A 5 47.02 -5.50 -26.42
N ASN A 6 47.25 -4.25 -26.10
CA ASN A 6 47.74 -3.84 -24.79
C ASN A 6 46.65 -4.08 -23.73
N LEU A 7 46.97 -4.81 -22.67
CA LEU A 7 46.07 -5.13 -21.54
C LEU A 7 45.39 -3.87 -20.96
N ARG A 8 46.07 -2.71 -20.98
CA ARG A 8 45.51 -1.43 -20.54
C ARG A 8 44.35 -0.96 -21.42
N THR A 9 44.39 -1.21 -22.75
CA THR A 9 43.31 -0.82 -23.66
C THR A 9 42.09 -1.71 -23.50
N VAL A 10 42.24 -2.98 -23.18
CA VAL A 10 41.14 -3.92 -22.89
C VAL A 10 40.45 -3.55 -21.60
N ILE A 11 41.18 -3.17 -20.57
CA ILE A 11 40.63 -2.75 -19.28
C ILE A 11 39.84 -1.45 -19.42
N LEU A 12 40.30 -0.47 -20.20
CA LEU A 12 39.58 0.78 -20.47
C LEU A 12 38.28 0.58 -21.23
N VAL A 13 38.26 -0.34 -22.20
CA VAL A 13 37.05 -0.67 -22.97
C VAL A 13 36.04 -1.43 -22.11
N LEU A 14 36.47 -2.31 -21.20
CA LEU A 14 35.60 -3.04 -20.28
C LEU A 14 34.99 -2.11 -19.20
N LEU A 15 35.71 -1.08 -18.75
CA LEU A 15 35.21 -0.08 -17.80
C LEU A 15 34.19 0.87 -18.45
N ALA A 16 34.28 1.17 -19.73
CA ALA A 16 33.35 2.02 -20.46
C ALA A 16 32.01 1.34 -20.74
N SER A 17 31.94 0.01 -20.78
CA SER A 17 30.69 -0.74 -21.04
C SER A 17 29.83 -0.98 -19.81
N PHE A 18 30.32 -0.67 -18.59
CA PHE A 18 29.58 -0.88 -17.34
C PHE A 18 28.72 0.31 -16.91
N ALA A 19 28.79 1.45 -17.61
CA ALA A 19 28.12 2.69 -17.23
C ALA A 19 26.74 2.92 -17.85
N LEU A 20 26.19 1.98 -18.64
CA LEU A 20 24.91 2.17 -19.34
C LEU A 20 23.81 1.17 -18.94
N SER A 21 23.85 0.58 -17.76
CA SER A 21 22.78 -0.33 -17.30
C SER A 21 22.22 0.06 -15.93
N ALA A 22 21.75 1.28 -15.79
CA ALA A 22 21.02 1.69 -14.60
C ALA A 22 19.87 2.64 -14.95
N CYS A 23 18.96 2.20 -15.83
CA CYS A 23 17.60 2.72 -15.92
C CYS A 23 16.63 1.55 -15.90
N ALA A 24 16.52 0.88 -14.75
CA ALA A 24 15.39 0.03 -14.44
C ALA A 24 14.23 0.96 -14.09
N THR A 25 13.44 1.34 -15.09
CA THR A 25 12.12 1.92 -14.90
C THR A 25 11.29 0.89 -14.16
N GLN A 26 11.08 1.09 -12.85
CA GLN A 26 10.07 0.33 -12.11
C GLN A 26 8.71 0.61 -12.76
N LYS A 27 8.24 -0.33 -13.57
CA LYS A 27 6.87 -0.37 -14.03
C LYS A 27 5.98 -0.45 -12.78
N LYS A 28 5.34 0.67 -12.42
CA LYS A 28 4.18 0.66 -11.54
C LYS A 28 3.19 -0.32 -12.15
N ALA A 29 2.97 -1.45 -11.50
CA ALA A 29 1.87 -2.34 -11.84
C ALA A 29 0.58 -1.55 -11.69
N GLY A 30 -0.04 -1.19 -12.81
CA GLY A 30 -1.33 -0.53 -12.85
C GLY A 30 -2.36 -1.45 -12.23
N MET A 31 -2.99 -0.99 -11.17
CA MET A 31 -4.18 -1.60 -10.59
C MET A 31 -5.37 -1.12 -11.39
N GLU A 32 -5.78 -1.90 -12.38
CA GLU A 32 -7.10 -1.75 -13.01
C GLU A 32 -8.17 -2.28 -12.04
N GLY A 33 -9.17 -1.44 -11.78
CA GLY A 33 -10.41 -1.83 -11.08
C GLY A 33 -10.66 -1.04 -9.80
N ASP A 34 -11.25 0.06 -9.96
CA ASP A 34 -12.05 0.99 -9.18
C ASP A 34 -11.51 2.40 -9.32
N VAL A 35 -12.32 3.25 -9.92
CA VAL A 35 -12.00 4.66 -10.16
C VAL A 35 -11.90 5.38 -8.82
N TYR A 36 -10.70 5.33 -8.23
CA TYR A 36 -10.30 6.25 -7.20
C TYR A 36 -9.45 7.33 -7.86
N THR A 37 -10.06 8.49 -8.11
CA THR A 37 -9.41 9.67 -8.71
C THR A 37 -8.67 10.53 -7.68
N GLY A 38 -8.32 9.98 -6.53
CA GLY A 38 -7.48 10.66 -5.55
C GLY A 38 -5.99 10.45 -5.88
N SER A 39 -5.26 11.52 -6.16
CA SER A 39 -3.81 11.54 -6.38
C SER A 39 -2.99 11.28 -5.12
N GLU A 40 -3.53 10.56 -4.14
CA GLU A 40 -2.82 10.29 -2.91
C GLU A 40 -1.83 9.15 -3.08
N THR A 41 -0.58 9.45 -2.82
CA THR A 41 0.49 8.46 -2.70
C THR A 41 0.12 7.41 -1.66
N VAL A 42 0.07 6.14 -2.06
CA VAL A 42 -0.16 5.04 -1.11
C VAL A 42 0.93 5.08 -0.05
N LYS A 43 0.56 5.40 1.17
CA LYS A 43 1.44 5.31 2.32
C LYS A 43 1.45 3.87 2.84
N TYR A 44 2.51 3.50 3.50
CA TYR A 44 2.68 2.17 4.07
C TYR A 44 2.80 2.26 5.59
N LEU A 45 2.07 1.41 6.29
CA LEU A 45 2.23 1.20 7.73
C LEU A 45 3.59 0.55 8.03
N ALA A 46 4.01 -0.36 7.13
CA ALA A 46 5.33 -0.98 7.10
C ALA A 46 5.64 -1.44 5.68
N SER A 47 6.88 -1.88 5.41
CA SER A 47 7.25 -2.41 4.09
C SER A 47 6.27 -3.50 3.64
N GLY A 48 5.61 -3.29 2.50
CA GLY A 48 4.63 -4.22 1.92
C GLY A 48 3.27 -4.28 2.64
N VAL A 49 3.02 -3.40 3.64
CA VAL A 49 1.74 -3.31 4.36
C VAL A 49 1.13 -1.93 4.11
N PRO A 50 0.16 -1.79 3.18
CA PRO A 50 -0.52 -0.52 2.93
C PRO A 50 -1.21 -0.01 4.20
N ASP A 51 -1.25 1.32 4.39
CA ASP A 51 -1.89 1.97 5.54
C ASP A 51 -3.40 2.15 5.39
N ARG A 52 -3.95 1.92 4.19
CA ARG A 52 -5.36 2.20 3.86
C ARG A 52 -6.03 1.08 3.08
N VAL A 53 -7.35 1.05 3.17
CA VAL A 53 -8.23 0.16 2.41
C VAL A 53 -9.32 0.97 1.71
N PHE A 54 -9.83 0.44 0.61
CA PHE A 54 -10.81 1.12 -0.23
C PHE A 54 -12.13 0.36 -0.25
N PHE A 55 -13.21 1.12 -0.43
CA PHE A 55 -14.57 0.61 -0.51
C PHE A 55 -15.20 1.01 -1.84
N ALA A 56 -16.13 0.21 -2.33
CA ALA A 56 -16.93 0.58 -3.48
C ALA A 56 -17.84 1.79 -3.15
N THR A 57 -18.28 2.50 -4.18
CA THR A 57 -19.17 3.66 -4.06
C THR A 57 -20.39 3.33 -3.21
N ASN A 58 -20.68 4.17 -2.20
CA ASN A 58 -21.78 4.01 -1.26
C ASN A 58 -21.81 2.68 -0.48
N LYS A 59 -20.70 1.95 -0.43
CA LYS A 59 -20.60 0.70 0.32
C LYS A 59 -19.67 0.84 1.52
N SER A 60 -20.00 0.09 2.57
CA SER A 60 -19.13 -0.16 3.74
C SER A 60 -18.72 -1.63 3.85
N SER A 61 -19.15 -2.47 2.90
CA SER A 61 -18.72 -3.86 2.82
C SER A 61 -17.30 -3.96 2.28
N LEU A 62 -16.49 -4.80 2.92
CA LEU A 62 -15.10 -5.02 2.53
C LEU A 62 -15.01 -5.85 1.24
N THR A 63 -14.26 -5.35 0.27
CA THR A 63 -13.91 -6.08 -0.94
C THR A 63 -12.87 -7.16 -0.63
N THR A 64 -12.65 -8.11 -1.54
CA THR A 64 -11.59 -9.12 -1.40
C THR A 64 -10.22 -8.48 -1.20
N LYS A 65 -9.91 -7.45 -2.01
CA LYS A 65 -8.66 -6.71 -1.92
C LYS A 65 -8.49 -5.98 -0.59
N SER A 66 -9.56 -5.34 -0.08
CA SER A 66 -9.53 -4.70 1.23
C SER A 66 -9.29 -5.71 2.35
N ARG A 67 -9.92 -6.89 2.27
CA ARG A 67 -9.68 -8.00 3.21
C ARG A 67 -8.25 -8.51 3.17
N ASP A 68 -7.64 -8.61 1.99
CA ASP A 68 -6.24 -9.02 1.85
C ASP A 68 -5.29 -8.00 2.49
N THR A 69 -5.54 -6.72 2.30
CA THR A 69 -4.78 -5.64 2.95
C THR A 69 -4.94 -5.69 4.47
N LEU A 70 -6.17 -5.81 4.98
CA LEU A 70 -6.45 -5.90 6.41
C LEU A 70 -5.80 -7.15 7.05
N ARG A 71 -5.72 -8.27 6.36
CA ARG A 71 -4.98 -9.46 6.86
C ARG A 71 -3.49 -9.19 7.03
N LYS A 72 -2.87 -8.46 6.09
CA LYS A 72 -1.47 -8.04 6.21
C LYS A 72 -1.28 -7.08 7.39
N GLN A 73 -2.18 -6.11 7.54
CA GLN A 73 -2.18 -5.18 8.68
C GLN A 73 -2.36 -5.91 10.01
N ALA A 74 -3.32 -6.84 10.10
CA ALA A 74 -3.53 -7.65 11.30
C ALA A 74 -2.28 -8.46 11.67
N THR A 75 -1.62 -9.07 10.68
CA THR A 75 -0.37 -9.81 10.90
C THR A 75 0.73 -8.91 11.46
N TYR A 76 0.87 -7.70 10.90
CA TYR A 76 1.83 -6.71 11.40
C TYR A 76 1.50 -6.26 12.82
N LEU A 77 0.23 -5.92 13.12
CA LEU A 77 -0.22 -5.44 14.42
C LEU A 77 -0.11 -6.53 15.52
N ARG A 78 -0.30 -7.80 15.17
CA ARG A 78 -0.10 -8.91 16.12
C ARG A 78 1.37 -9.13 16.48
N LYS A 79 2.29 -8.84 15.55
CA LYS A 79 3.74 -8.87 15.83
C LYS A 79 4.18 -7.66 16.67
N ASN A 80 3.52 -6.51 16.51
CA ASN A 80 3.84 -5.25 17.18
C ASN A 80 2.76 -4.91 18.22
N LYS A 81 2.73 -5.64 19.32
CA LYS A 81 1.66 -5.58 20.34
C LYS A 81 1.58 -4.26 21.10
N ASN A 82 2.63 -3.47 21.09
CA ASN A 82 2.73 -2.16 21.75
C ASN A 82 2.12 -1.02 20.93
N LEU A 83 1.75 -1.26 19.67
CA LEU A 83 1.15 -0.23 18.83
C LEU A 83 -0.36 -0.14 19.08
N ASN A 84 -0.84 1.08 19.34
CA ASN A 84 -2.25 1.45 19.26
C ASN A 84 -2.49 2.13 17.92
N ILE A 85 -3.68 1.95 17.35
CA ILE A 85 -4.04 2.50 16.05
C ILE A 85 -5.35 3.26 16.13
N THR A 86 -5.49 4.28 15.29
CA THR A 86 -6.75 4.96 15.01
C THR A 86 -7.14 4.67 13.57
N ILE A 87 -8.38 4.25 13.36
CA ILE A 87 -8.96 4.02 12.04
C ILE A 87 -9.84 5.20 11.70
N GLU A 88 -9.48 5.94 10.66
CA GLU A 88 -10.27 7.03 10.14
C GLU A 88 -11.09 6.54 8.95
N GLY A 89 -12.41 6.70 9.02
CA GLY A 89 -13.33 6.36 7.94
C GLY A 89 -13.69 7.59 7.13
N HIS A 90 -13.48 7.52 5.83
CA HIS A 90 -13.74 8.62 4.91
C HIS A 90 -14.77 8.23 3.85
N ALA A 91 -15.54 9.23 3.38
CA ALA A 91 -16.40 9.17 2.22
C ALA A 91 -16.07 10.32 1.27
N ASP A 92 -16.51 10.23 0.02
CA ASP A 92 -16.38 11.32 -0.94
C ASP A 92 -17.35 12.48 -0.64
N GLU A 93 -17.19 13.59 -1.36
CA GLU A 93 -18.02 14.80 -1.16
C GLU A 93 -19.44 14.70 -1.74
N ARG A 94 -19.77 13.60 -2.44
CA ARG A 94 -21.08 13.38 -3.04
C ARG A 94 -22.12 13.00 -1.98
N GLY A 95 -23.25 13.70 -1.97
CA GLY A 95 -24.31 13.50 -0.98
C GLY A 95 -24.27 14.50 0.17
N THR A 96 -25.06 14.23 1.22
CA THR A 96 -25.10 15.08 2.40
C THR A 96 -23.93 14.79 3.33
N ARG A 97 -23.54 15.82 4.11
CA ARG A 97 -22.47 15.69 5.09
C ARG A 97 -22.80 14.61 6.12
N GLU A 98 -24.03 14.58 6.62
CA GLU A 98 -24.50 13.63 7.62
C GLU A 98 -24.41 12.19 7.10
N TYR A 99 -24.86 11.98 5.86
CA TYR A 99 -24.76 10.68 5.21
C TYR A 99 -23.31 10.21 5.07
N ASN A 100 -22.42 11.11 4.66
CA ASN A 100 -21.00 10.78 4.44
C ASN A 100 -20.24 10.54 5.74
N LEU A 101 -20.56 11.27 6.82
CA LEU A 101 -20.04 10.99 8.16
C LEU A 101 -20.46 9.58 8.63
N ALA A 102 -21.75 9.26 8.52
CA ALA A 102 -22.24 7.94 8.88
C ALA A 102 -21.67 6.82 8.00
N LEU A 103 -21.42 7.07 6.70
CA LEU A 103 -20.77 6.11 5.81
C LEU A 103 -19.30 5.89 6.20
N GLY A 104 -18.57 6.96 6.52
CA GLY A 104 -17.20 6.90 7.02
C GLY A 104 -17.10 6.07 8.30
N GLU A 105 -17.96 6.34 9.26
CA GLU A 105 -18.03 5.59 10.53
C GLU A 105 -18.30 4.09 10.30
N ARG A 106 -19.26 3.74 9.44
CA ARG A 106 -19.55 2.34 9.09
C ARG A 106 -18.34 1.66 8.43
N ARG A 107 -17.59 2.36 7.58
CA ARG A 107 -16.37 1.85 6.94
C ARG A 107 -15.27 1.58 7.96
N ALA A 108 -15.04 2.53 8.87
CA ALA A 108 -14.04 2.38 9.92
C ALA A 108 -14.38 1.22 10.86
N ASN A 109 -15.64 1.09 11.27
CA ASN A 109 -16.10 -0.04 12.09
C ASN A 109 -15.96 -1.38 11.36
N ALA A 110 -16.29 -1.47 10.06
CA ALA A 110 -16.08 -2.69 9.27
C ALA A 110 -14.60 -3.12 9.22
N ALA A 111 -13.67 -2.17 9.11
CA ALA A 111 -12.25 -2.45 9.17
C ALA A 111 -11.80 -2.90 10.57
N LYS A 112 -12.26 -2.23 11.62
CA LYS A 112 -12.01 -2.60 13.02
C LYS A 112 -12.46 -4.02 13.32
N ASP A 113 -13.72 -4.35 13.02
CA ASP A 113 -14.29 -5.68 13.25
C ASP A 113 -13.49 -6.76 12.54
N TYR A 114 -13.06 -6.49 11.32
CA TYR A 114 -12.24 -7.42 10.56
C TYR A 114 -10.87 -7.64 11.20
N LEU A 115 -10.19 -6.57 11.64
CA LEU A 115 -8.91 -6.69 12.36
C LEU A 115 -9.05 -7.48 13.66
N MET A 116 -10.14 -7.27 14.40
CA MET A 116 -10.45 -8.01 15.63
C MET A 116 -10.69 -9.51 15.35
N THR A 117 -11.39 -9.85 14.27
CA THR A 117 -11.58 -11.25 13.82
C THR A 117 -10.24 -11.94 13.54
N TYR A 118 -9.23 -11.17 13.12
CA TYR A 118 -7.87 -11.66 12.89
C TYR A 118 -6.92 -11.49 14.10
N GLY A 119 -7.48 -11.30 15.29
CA GLY A 119 -6.76 -11.38 16.57
C GLY A 119 -6.05 -10.10 16.98
N VAL A 120 -6.43 -8.94 16.44
CA VAL A 120 -6.00 -7.65 16.96
C VAL A 120 -6.94 -7.24 18.09
N SER A 121 -6.41 -6.93 19.27
CA SER A 121 -7.22 -6.60 20.44
C SER A 121 -7.97 -5.28 20.26
N GLY A 122 -9.29 -5.27 20.54
CA GLY A 122 -10.16 -4.11 20.31
C GLY A 122 -9.80 -2.88 21.13
N ASN A 123 -9.20 -3.05 22.31
CA ASN A 123 -8.72 -1.95 23.15
C ASN A 123 -7.53 -1.17 22.55
N ARG A 124 -6.91 -1.72 21.51
CA ARG A 124 -5.81 -1.08 20.75
C ARG A 124 -6.31 -0.33 19.52
N ILE A 125 -7.62 -0.37 19.23
CA ILE A 125 -8.20 0.17 18.02
C ILE A 125 -9.24 1.23 18.39
N SER A 126 -8.94 2.49 18.09
CA SER A 126 -9.89 3.61 18.13
C SER A 126 -10.51 3.83 16.73
N VAL A 127 -11.72 4.36 16.67
CA VAL A 127 -12.42 4.80 15.44
C VAL A 127 -12.79 6.26 15.61
#